data_0788178b518a8acb604ad29977914b96
#
_entry.id   0788178b518a8acb604ad29977914b96
#
_cell.length_a   1.000
_cell.length_b   1.000
_cell.length_c   1.000
_cell.angle_alpha   90.00
_cell.angle_beta   90.00
_cell.angle_gamma   90.00
#
_symmetry.space_group_name_H-M   'P 1'
#
loop_
_entity.id
_entity.type
_entity.pdbx_description
1 polymer ?
#
loop_
_entity_poly.entity_id
_entity_poly.type
_entity_poly.pdbx_seq_one_letter_code
_entity_poly.pdbx_strand_id
1 'polypeptide(L)'
;MQPATPRPWLNLALVLLLSCGLSGAVTAAQIVGVRWFSGPDHTRIVLDLDTDVAYDVREVGSPPRLAVNLPGLRFGDRTARAVDDGLVRGLRCNQNQRRAQLVVDLEQATGFRHFFLAAESGRPPRVVLDVLRPTATESEPPPANPAPERSTVTTVVLDPGHGGLDPGAVRGRYQEKDIVLDVTRRVASILDSRRGLDVVLTRDSDWYPGLNDRVAAAMAADGDLFVSIHCNTHRQASVDGMEVYFLSLQGATDHEAQELADKENAADLVGLAAEGTADDVVLSILMDLHMSRILYESRRLSDCILGAANDDGVRTRRVKQARFQVLRSLAMPSALVELAYLTNPDDRRLLTTTAGRQTLAETVAAGIVGFLETEELPTVMAAATWSRHYKVRHGDTLWSLSRRHGTTVTDIRSHNNLRSDRVQAGQYLSLPEGRPAP
;
A
#
# COMPACT_ATOMS: atom_id res chain seq x y z
N MET A 1 34.96 69.79 -65.42
CA MET A 1 33.73 70.48 -64.98
C MET A 1 32.99 69.56 -64.03
N GLN A 2 33.13 69.83 -62.74
CA GLN A 2 32.26 69.24 -61.69
C GLN A 2 31.04 70.12 -61.53
N PRO A 3 29.96 69.55 -61.09
CA PRO A 3 29.25 70.14 -59.95
C PRO A 3 28.81 69.18 -58.86
N ALA A 4 29.08 69.62 -57.71
CA ALA A 4 28.36 69.76 -56.46
C ALA A 4 27.33 68.70 -56.05
N THR A 5 27.64 68.12 -54.90
CA THR A 5 26.76 67.36 -54.04
C THR A 5 25.75 68.21 -53.28
N PRO A 6 24.57 67.76 -52.99
CA PRO A 6 23.81 68.22 -51.81
C PRO A 6 23.70 67.17 -50.73
N ARG A 7 23.84 67.64 -49.52
CA ARG A 7 23.68 66.88 -48.24
C ARG A 7 22.22 66.45 -47.98
N PRO A 8 21.99 65.30 -47.38
CA PRO A 8 20.67 64.89 -47.00
C PRO A 8 20.30 65.44 -45.59
N TRP A 9 19.08 65.89 -45.51
CA TRP A 9 18.43 66.29 -44.25
C TRP A 9 17.97 65.11 -43.42
N LEU A 10 18.25 65.16 -42.09
CA LEU A 10 17.72 64.26 -41.08
C LEU A 10 16.19 64.31 -41.02
N ASN A 11 15.55 63.23 -41.31
CA ASN A 11 14.18 62.99 -40.87
C ASN A 11 14.20 62.15 -39.59
N LEU A 12 13.96 62.82 -38.47
CA LEU A 12 13.74 62.21 -37.17
C LEU A 12 12.32 61.64 -37.13
N ALA A 13 12.17 60.36 -37.44
CA ALA A 13 10.91 59.66 -37.25
C ALA A 13 10.85 59.19 -35.80
N LEU A 14 10.03 59.86 -35.04
CA LEU A 14 9.66 59.50 -33.64
C LEU A 14 8.84 58.19 -33.67
N VAL A 15 9.50 57.06 -33.44
CA VAL A 15 8.81 55.78 -33.21
C VAL A 15 8.30 55.79 -31.79
N LEU A 16 7.03 56.08 -31.60
CA LEU A 16 6.28 55.79 -30.35
C LEU A 16 6.16 54.30 -30.24
N LEU A 17 7.02 53.67 -29.42
CA LEU A 17 6.84 52.33 -28.90
C LEU A 17 5.68 52.38 -27.92
N LEU A 18 4.48 51.98 -28.37
CA LEU A 18 3.39 51.58 -27.50
C LEU A 18 3.83 50.28 -26.84
N SER A 19 4.44 50.38 -25.66
CA SER A 19 4.56 49.25 -24.74
C SER A 19 3.17 48.89 -24.23
N CYS A 20 2.47 48.00 -24.95
CA CYS A 20 1.34 47.30 -24.43
C CYS A 20 1.84 46.45 -23.27
N GLY A 21 1.80 47.00 -22.07
CA GLY A 21 1.98 46.26 -20.83
C GLY A 21 0.91 45.20 -20.73
N LEU A 22 1.22 43.96 -21.13
CA LEU A 22 0.51 42.81 -20.68
C LEU A 22 0.76 42.72 -19.15
N SER A 23 -0.08 43.43 -18.41
CA SER A 23 -0.28 43.15 -16.98
C SER A 23 -0.91 41.74 -16.90
N GLY A 24 -0.08 40.69 -16.99
CA GLY A 24 -0.46 39.38 -16.57
C GLY A 24 -0.89 39.52 -15.11
N ALA A 25 -2.17 39.40 -14.84
CA ALA A 25 -2.65 39.28 -13.49
C ALA A 25 -1.87 38.12 -12.86
N VAL A 26 -0.93 38.41 -11.97
CA VAL A 26 -0.27 37.43 -11.12
C VAL A 26 -1.43 36.89 -10.25
N THR A 27 -2.01 35.78 -10.64
CA THR A 27 -2.96 35.06 -9.82
C THR A 27 -2.22 34.70 -8.53
N ALA A 28 -2.73 35.25 -7.40
CA ALA A 28 -2.12 34.95 -6.11
C ALA A 28 -2.22 33.45 -5.88
N ALA A 29 -1.12 32.83 -5.46
CA ALA A 29 -1.04 31.43 -5.12
C ALA A 29 -2.17 30.99 -4.18
N GLN A 30 -2.77 29.82 -4.41
CA GLN A 30 -4.02 29.42 -3.75
C GLN A 30 -3.89 28.04 -3.08
N ILE A 31 -4.61 27.91 -1.97
CA ILE A 31 -4.96 26.63 -1.37
C ILE A 31 -6.23 26.16 -2.08
N VAL A 32 -6.08 25.13 -2.92
CA VAL A 32 -7.14 24.62 -3.81
C VAL A 32 -8.12 23.72 -3.06
N GLY A 33 -7.63 23.06 -1.99
CA GLY A 33 -8.47 22.17 -1.18
C GLY A 33 -7.94 21.98 0.23
N VAL A 34 -8.87 21.68 1.16
CA VAL A 34 -8.56 21.22 2.51
C VAL A 34 -9.41 19.98 2.75
N ARG A 35 -8.79 18.88 3.07
CA ARG A 35 -9.44 17.60 3.33
C ARG A 35 -8.80 16.93 4.53
N TRP A 36 -9.50 16.02 5.17
CA TRP A 36 -9.00 15.27 6.32
C TRP A 36 -9.46 13.82 6.27
N PHE A 37 -8.75 13.01 7.03
CA PHE A 37 -9.02 11.60 7.25
C PHE A 37 -8.74 11.27 8.70
N SER A 38 -9.72 10.66 9.38
CA SER A 38 -9.60 10.24 10.79
C SER A 38 -9.24 8.75 10.84
N GLY A 39 -8.01 8.48 11.27
CA GLY A 39 -7.48 7.13 11.47
C GLY A 39 -7.48 6.72 12.95
N PRO A 40 -7.12 5.46 13.26
CA PRO A 40 -7.08 4.96 14.64
C PRO A 40 -6.00 5.64 15.48
N ASP A 41 -4.87 6.01 14.90
CA ASP A 41 -3.67 6.55 15.56
C ASP A 41 -3.43 8.03 15.29
N HIS A 42 -4.07 8.62 14.28
CA HIS A 42 -3.93 10.05 13.96
C HIS A 42 -5.10 10.56 13.13
N THR A 43 -5.29 11.87 13.12
CA THR A 43 -6.12 12.58 12.15
C THR A 43 -5.21 13.30 11.16
N ARG A 44 -5.27 12.93 9.91
CA ARG A 44 -4.50 13.53 8.81
C ARG A 44 -5.28 14.68 8.18
N ILE A 45 -4.64 15.83 8.03
CA ILE A 45 -5.18 17.01 7.37
C ILE A 45 -4.26 17.34 6.20
N VAL A 46 -4.85 17.52 5.00
CA VAL A 46 -4.12 17.80 3.76
C VAL A 46 -4.59 19.12 3.18
N LEU A 47 -3.65 20.00 2.87
CA LEU A 47 -3.88 21.23 2.14
C LEU A 47 -3.29 21.07 0.73
N ASP A 48 -4.15 21.03 -0.28
CA ASP A 48 -3.74 21.01 -1.68
C ASP A 48 -3.44 22.43 -2.13
N LEU A 49 -2.30 22.63 -2.80
CA LEU A 49 -1.78 23.95 -3.21
C LEU A 49 -1.66 24.02 -4.72
N ASP A 50 -1.71 25.20 -5.30
CA ASP A 50 -1.45 25.41 -6.73
C ASP A 50 0.04 25.61 -7.05
N THR A 51 0.87 25.85 -6.05
CA THR A 51 2.32 26.07 -6.18
C THR A 51 3.05 25.64 -4.92
N ASP A 52 4.37 25.43 -5.04
CA ASP A 52 5.25 25.18 -3.91
C ASP A 52 5.34 26.42 -3.00
N VAL A 53 5.32 26.21 -1.69
CA VAL A 53 5.34 27.29 -0.70
C VAL A 53 6.12 26.91 0.54
N ALA A 54 6.79 27.90 1.13
CA ALA A 54 7.27 27.80 2.50
C ALA A 54 6.09 27.94 3.48
N TYR A 55 6.05 27.11 4.50
CA TYR A 55 5.02 27.12 5.54
C TYR A 55 5.63 26.88 6.91
N ASP A 56 4.89 27.24 7.96
CA ASP A 56 5.23 26.85 9.33
C ASP A 56 4.00 26.35 10.10
N VAL A 57 4.24 25.44 11.03
CA VAL A 57 3.20 24.91 11.93
C VAL A 57 3.57 25.24 13.36
N ARG A 58 2.63 25.79 14.12
CA ARG A 58 2.83 26.18 15.52
C ARG A 58 1.69 25.69 16.39
N GLU A 59 2.06 25.25 17.59
CA GLU A 59 1.08 25.07 18.64
C GLU A 59 0.62 26.43 19.17
N VAL A 60 -0.67 26.52 19.45
CA VAL A 60 -1.28 27.71 20.04
C VAL A 60 -2.03 27.26 21.29
N GLY A 61 -1.73 27.89 22.42
CA GLY A 61 -2.16 27.52 23.78
C GLY A 61 -3.65 27.39 24.03
N SER A 62 -4.15 27.74 25.20
CA SER A 62 -5.51 27.45 25.68
C SER A 62 -6.62 28.17 24.90
N PRO A 63 -7.61 27.49 24.28
CA PRO A 63 -7.67 26.04 24.09
C PRO A 63 -6.61 25.51 23.10
N PRO A 64 -6.22 24.22 23.17
CA PRO A 64 -5.15 23.67 22.35
C PRO A 64 -5.53 23.70 20.84
N ARG A 65 -4.59 24.18 20.03
CA ARG A 65 -4.78 24.36 18.59
C ARG A 65 -3.44 24.23 17.86
N LEU A 66 -3.50 23.85 16.57
CA LEU A 66 -2.38 23.97 15.66
C LEU A 66 -2.70 25.06 14.62
N ALA A 67 -1.72 25.90 14.33
CA ALA A 67 -1.83 26.93 13.30
C ALA A 67 -0.83 26.66 12.17
N VAL A 68 -1.34 26.31 11.00
CA VAL A 68 -0.54 26.18 9.77
C VAL A 68 -0.55 27.50 9.04
N ASN A 69 0.60 28.17 8.96
CA ASN A 69 0.74 29.46 8.33
C ASN A 69 1.33 29.31 6.91
N LEU A 70 0.67 29.90 5.92
CA LEU A 70 1.04 29.82 4.52
C LEU A 70 1.17 31.24 3.94
N PRO A 71 2.39 31.82 4.01
CA PRO A 71 2.62 33.18 3.49
C PRO A 71 2.38 33.26 1.99
N GLY A 72 1.74 34.33 1.53
CA GLY A 72 1.51 34.57 0.12
C GLY A 72 0.36 33.81 -0.52
N LEU A 73 -0.25 32.83 0.18
CA LEU A 73 -1.37 32.05 -0.32
C LEU A 73 -2.71 32.63 0.11
N ARG A 74 -3.74 32.22 -0.62
CA ARG A 74 -5.15 32.47 -0.29
C ARG A 74 -5.94 31.17 -0.33
N PHE A 75 -6.98 31.07 0.50
CA PHE A 75 -7.94 29.98 0.40
C PHE A 75 -8.90 30.23 -0.77
N GLY A 76 -9.10 29.22 -1.60
CA GLY A 76 -10.17 29.18 -2.59
C GLY A 76 -11.55 29.04 -1.90
N ASP A 77 -11.62 28.16 -0.88
CA ASP A 77 -12.78 27.99 -0.02
C ASP A 77 -12.39 28.26 1.45
N ARG A 78 -13.18 29.07 2.16
CA ARG A 78 -12.95 29.44 3.57
C ARG A 78 -13.95 28.82 4.53
N THR A 79 -14.66 27.82 4.13
CA THR A 79 -15.67 27.18 4.95
C THR A 79 -15.04 26.53 6.17
N ALA A 80 -15.48 26.91 7.37
CA ALA A 80 -15.13 26.18 8.58
C ALA A 80 -15.77 24.77 8.52
N ARG A 81 -15.05 23.75 8.96
CA ARG A 81 -15.48 22.36 8.88
C ARG A 81 -15.38 21.71 10.24
N ALA A 82 -16.47 21.10 10.71
CA ALA A 82 -16.46 20.23 11.87
C ALA A 82 -15.80 18.90 11.46
N VAL A 83 -14.93 18.39 12.34
CA VAL A 83 -14.29 17.07 12.18
C VAL A 83 -14.85 16.13 13.25
N ASP A 84 -14.85 16.57 14.51
CA ASP A 84 -15.47 15.93 15.70
C ASP A 84 -15.14 14.43 15.82
N ASP A 85 -13.84 14.08 15.62
CA ASP A 85 -13.38 12.68 15.64
C ASP A 85 -12.74 12.25 16.98
N GLY A 86 -12.99 13.04 18.04
CA GLY A 86 -12.44 12.82 19.38
C GLY A 86 -10.98 13.27 19.54
N LEU A 87 -10.36 13.81 18.52
CA LEU A 87 -9.00 14.36 18.51
C LEU A 87 -9.00 15.79 17.97
N VAL A 88 -9.60 15.99 16.81
CA VAL A 88 -9.78 17.29 16.15
C VAL A 88 -11.25 17.66 16.20
N ARG A 89 -11.57 18.83 16.79
CA ARG A 89 -12.93 19.39 16.79
C ARG A 89 -13.30 19.94 15.44
N GLY A 90 -12.38 20.66 14.82
CA GLY A 90 -12.68 21.28 13.54
C GLY A 90 -11.54 22.05 12.93
N LEU A 91 -11.76 22.51 11.73
CA LEU A 91 -10.82 23.25 10.88
C LEU A 91 -11.38 24.63 10.60
N ARG A 92 -10.58 25.67 10.80
CA ARG A 92 -10.95 27.07 10.52
C ARG A 92 -9.93 27.71 9.60
N CYS A 93 -10.41 28.34 8.53
CA CYS A 93 -9.58 29.03 7.54
C CYS A 93 -9.58 30.54 7.83
N ASN A 94 -8.46 31.07 8.30
CA ASN A 94 -8.21 32.49 8.52
C ASN A 94 -7.41 33.05 7.35
N GLN A 95 -7.81 34.24 6.88
CA GLN A 95 -7.17 34.90 5.76
C GLN A 95 -6.95 36.36 6.04
N ASN A 96 -5.74 36.88 5.76
CA ASN A 96 -5.50 38.32 5.66
C ASN A 96 -4.81 38.64 4.30
N GLN A 97 -4.46 39.89 4.08
CA GLN A 97 -3.89 40.33 2.78
C GLN A 97 -2.54 39.65 2.43
N ARG A 98 -1.83 39.11 3.42
CA ARG A 98 -0.44 38.61 3.25
C ARG A 98 -0.27 37.14 3.51
N ARG A 99 -1.26 36.45 4.13
CA ARG A 99 -1.14 35.04 4.49
C ARG A 99 -2.50 34.35 4.65
N ALA A 100 -2.54 33.08 4.28
CA ALA A 100 -3.54 32.14 4.73
C ALA A 100 -3.06 31.41 5.99
N GLN A 101 -3.99 31.06 6.87
CA GLN A 101 -3.73 30.28 8.06
C GLN A 101 -4.86 29.28 8.27
N LEU A 102 -4.51 27.98 8.28
CA LEU A 102 -5.42 26.95 8.77
C LEU A 102 -5.23 26.80 10.27
N VAL A 103 -6.32 26.89 11.02
CA VAL A 103 -6.36 26.58 12.45
C VAL A 103 -7.07 25.26 12.64
N VAL A 104 -6.41 24.33 13.30
CA VAL A 104 -6.91 23.02 13.70
C VAL A 104 -7.24 23.11 15.18
N ASP A 105 -8.51 23.05 15.53
CA ASP A 105 -8.98 23.04 16.92
C ASP A 105 -8.91 21.63 17.47
N LEU A 106 -8.19 21.43 18.58
CA LEU A 106 -7.96 20.12 19.18
C LEU A 106 -8.84 19.92 20.42
N GLU A 107 -9.17 18.64 20.73
CA GLU A 107 -9.82 18.29 21.99
C GLU A 107 -8.88 18.47 23.19
N GLN A 108 -7.63 18.10 23.00
CA GLN A 108 -6.57 18.24 24.00
C GLN A 108 -5.22 18.48 23.32
N ALA A 109 -4.23 18.94 24.07
CA ALA A 109 -2.86 19.04 23.55
C ALA A 109 -2.33 17.65 23.21
N THR A 110 -1.76 17.52 22.02
CA THR A 110 -1.26 16.23 21.52
C THR A 110 -0.10 16.44 20.56
N GLY A 111 0.68 15.39 20.31
CA GLY A 111 1.75 15.40 19.33
C GLY A 111 1.23 15.57 17.90
N PHE A 112 2.06 16.12 17.03
CA PHE A 112 1.75 16.23 15.60
C PHE A 112 3.02 16.07 14.76
N ARG A 113 2.82 15.74 13.48
CA ARG A 113 3.87 15.73 12.44
C ARG A 113 3.37 16.51 11.25
N HIS A 114 4.27 17.14 10.51
CA HIS A 114 3.92 17.80 9.27
C HIS A 114 5.04 17.68 8.24
N PHE A 115 4.68 17.64 6.98
CA PHE A 115 5.62 17.56 5.86
C PHE A 115 5.02 18.16 4.60
N PHE A 116 5.90 18.49 3.65
CA PHE A 116 5.55 19.03 2.35
C PHE A 116 5.77 17.96 1.28
N LEU A 117 4.82 17.85 0.37
CA LEU A 117 4.91 17.01 -0.82
C LEU A 117 4.93 17.91 -2.05
N ALA A 118 6.01 17.87 -2.81
CA ALA A 118 6.11 18.61 -4.07
C ALA A 118 5.13 18.08 -5.11
N ALA A 119 4.86 18.90 -6.15
CA ALA A 119 4.06 18.46 -7.29
C ALA A 119 4.71 17.26 -7.97
N GLU A 120 3.98 16.18 -8.18
CA GLU A 120 4.47 14.96 -8.82
C GLU A 120 3.35 14.28 -9.61
N SER A 121 3.68 13.80 -10.82
CA SER A 121 2.80 12.93 -11.64
C SER A 121 1.36 13.45 -11.81
N GLY A 122 1.21 14.80 -12.03
CA GLY A 122 -0.10 15.44 -12.22
C GLY A 122 -0.85 15.77 -10.93
N ARG A 123 -0.25 15.55 -9.77
CA ARG A 123 -0.79 15.95 -8.45
C ARG A 123 -0.22 17.30 -8.03
N PRO A 124 -1.03 18.20 -7.45
CA PRO A 124 -0.57 19.46 -6.93
C PRO A 124 0.35 19.30 -5.72
N PRO A 125 1.18 20.30 -5.40
CA PRO A 125 1.94 20.32 -4.15
C PRO A 125 1.01 20.36 -2.93
N ARG A 126 1.43 19.76 -1.81
CA ARG A 126 0.57 19.58 -0.63
C ARG A 126 1.33 19.78 0.67
N VAL A 127 0.67 20.40 1.65
CA VAL A 127 1.06 20.35 3.05
C VAL A 127 0.23 19.30 3.75
N VAL A 128 0.87 18.38 4.44
CA VAL A 128 0.23 17.32 5.24
C VAL A 128 0.53 17.56 6.72
N LEU A 129 -0.51 17.49 7.55
CA LEU A 129 -0.43 17.59 9.00
C LEU A 129 -1.12 16.37 9.61
N ASP A 130 -0.37 15.57 10.37
CA ASP A 130 -0.88 14.45 11.16
C ASP A 130 -0.95 14.87 12.63
N VAL A 131 -2.15 14.89 13.16
CA VAL A 131 -2.41 15.08 14.59
C VAL A 131 -2.49 13.70 15.22
N LEU A 132 -1.57 13.42 16.16
CA LEU A 132 -1.42 12.08 16.74
C LEU A 132 -2.41 11.87 17.88
N ARG A 133 -3.04 10.70 17.94
CA ARG A 133 -3.82 10.32 19.13
C ARG A 133 -2.85 10.12 20.28
N PRO A 134 -3.15 10.65 21.48
CA PRO A 134 -2.33 10.35 22.65
C PRO A 134 -2.32 8.83 22.84
N THR A 135 -1.18 8.22 22.68
CA THR A 135 -0.95 6.91 23.31
C THR A 135 -1.16 7.14 24.80
N ALA A 136 -1.99 6.35 25.45
CA ALA A 136 -2.23 6.45 26.88
C ALA A 136 -0.87 6.63 27.57
N THR A 137 -0.72 7.76 28.24
CA THR A 137 0.51 8.23 28.86
C THR A 137 1.19 7.08 29.58
N GLU A 138 2.49 6.89 29.33
CA GLU A 138 3.36 6.19 30.27
C GLU A 138 3.27 6.90 31.64
N SER A 139 2.27 6.52 32.42
CA SER A 139 2.35 6.62 33.86
C SER A 139 3.41 5.60 34.27
N GLU A 140 4.34 6.05 35.16
CA GLU A 140 5.34 5.26 35.86
C GLU A 140 4.92 3.79 36.00
N PRO A 141 5.77 2.81 35.57
CA PRO A 141 5.31 1.41 35.51
C PRO A 141 4.82 0.98 36.90
N PRO A 142 3.55 0.59 37.05
CA PRO A 142 3.12 -0.13 38.23
C PRO A 142 3.97 -1.42 38.31
N PRO A 143 4.27 -1.93 39.53
CA PRO A 143 5.06 -3.14 39.69
C PRO A 143 4.45 -4.22 38.79
N ALA A 144 5.31 -4.81 37.96
CA ALA A 144 5.00 -5.68 36.85
C ALA A 144 3.79 -6.59 37.09
N ASN A 145 2.61 -6.10 36.72
CA ASN A 145 1.53 -7.00 36.33
C ASN A 145 1.92 -7.52 34.95
N PRO A 146 1.79 -8.82 34.68
CA PRO A 146 2.02 -9.32 33.35
C PRO A 146 1.21 -8.48 32.38
N ALA A 147 1.84 -8.05 31.30
CA ALA A 147 1.20 -7.32 30.19
C ALA A 147 -0.14 -7.99 29.90
N PRO A 148 -1.22 -7.23 29.62
CA PRO A 148 -2.46 -7.86 29.16
C PRO A 148 -2.06 -8.76 28.02
N GLU A 149 -2.26 -10.06 28.20
CA GLU A 149 -2.08 -11.05 27.16
C GLU A 149 -2.85 -10.50 25.96
N ARG A 150 -2.13 -10.14 24.87
CA ARG A 150 -2.78 -9.90 23.59
C ARG A 150 -3.74 -11.07 23.42
N SER A 151 -4.99 -10.80 23.07
CA SER A 151 -5.93 -11.84 22.71
C SER A 151 -5.14 -12.88 21.91
N THR A 152 -5.05 -14.10 22.39
CA THR A 152 -4.30 -15.18 21.75
C THR A 152 -5.01 -15.65 20.46
N VAL A 153 -6.00 -14.90 20.02
CA VAL A 153 -6.81 -15.18 18.85
C VAL A 153 -6.29 -14.37 17.68
N THR A 154 -5.86 -15.08 16.65
CA THR A 154 -5.41 -14.50 15.38
C THR A 154 -6.59 -14.40 14.42
N THR A 155 -6.86 -13.20 13.91
CA THR A 155 -7.96 -12.93 12.98
C THR A 155 -7.48 -13.10 11.54
N VAL A 156 -8.02 -14.12 10.84
CA VAL A 156 -7.78 -14.39 9.43
C VAL A 156 -8.93 -13.85 8.59
N VAL A 157 -8.66 -12.88 7.73
CA VAL A 157 -9.67 -12.35 6.81
C VAL A 157 -9.56 -13.05 5.47
N LEU A 158 -10.65 -13.69 5.06
CA LEU A 158 -10.77 -14.37 3.78
C LEU A 158 -11.67 -13.57 2.84
N ASP A 159 -11.19 -13.32 1.63
CA ASP A 159 -11.87 -12.51 0.63
C ASP A 159 -12.22 -13.35 -0.59
N PRO A 160 -13.48 -13.83 -0.74
CA PRO A 160 -13.90 -14.44 -1.99
C PRO A 160 -14.01 -13.36 -3.08
N GLY A 161 -13.19 -13.42 -4.12
CA GLY A 161 -13.19 -12.46 -5.21
C GLY A 161 -14.55 -12.32 -5.90
N HIS A 162 -14.79 -11.21 -6.61
CA HIS A 162 -16.02 -10.97 -7.39
C HIS A 162 -17.30 -10.98 -6.55
N GLY A 163 -18.45 -11.23 -7.17
CA GLY A 163 -19.76 -11.33 -6.50
C GLY A 163 -20.83 -10.46 -7.16
N GLY A 164 -22.10 -10.73 -6.86
CA GLY A 164 -23.23 -9.95 -7.40
C GLY A 164 -23.21 -9.87 -8.92
N LEU A 165 -23.12 -8.67 -9.48
CA LEU A 165 -23.08 -8.40 -10.92
C LEU A 165 -21.74 -8.76 -11.58
N ASP A 166 -20.68 -8.91 -10.81
CA ASP A 166 -19.37 -9.33 -11.31
C ASP A 166 -19.21 -10.85 -11.21
N PRO A 167 -19.33 -11.59 -12.30
CA PRO A 167 -19.21 -13.04 -12.29
C PRO A 167 -17.75 -13.52 -12.18
N GLY A 168 -16.76 -12.63 -12.38
CA GLY A 168 -15.38 -13.01 -12.61
C GLY A 168 -15.20 -13.80 -13.91
N ALA A 169 -14.30 -14.77 -13.92
CA ALA A 169 -14.11 -15.68 -15.04
C ALA A 169 -15.35 -16.56 -15.27
N VAL A 170 -15.74 -16.72 -16.54
CA VAL A 170 -16.90 -17.54 -16.92
C VAL A 170 -16.49 -18.62 -17.92
N ARG A 171 -16.89 -19.86 -17.66
CA ARG A 171 -16.70 -20.99 -18.58
C ARG A 171 -17.94 -21.89 -18.61
N GLY A 172 -18.74 -21.79 -19.67
CA GLY A 172 -20.04 -22.46 -19.75
C GLY A 172 -20.98 -21.99 -18.63
N ARG A 173 -21.43 -22.91 -17.79
CA ARG A 173 -22.31 -22.61 -16.65
C ARG A 173 -21.55 -22.20 -15.37
N TYR A 174 -20.22 -22.26 -15.38
CA TYR A 174 -19.41 -22.01 -14.21
C TYR A 174 -18.99 -20.55 -14.17
N GLN A 175 -19.19 -19.91 -13.04
CA GLN A 175 -18.76 -18.55 -12.74
C GLN A 175 -17.74 -18.59 -11.60
N GLU A 176 -16.72 -17.79 -11.71
CA GLU A 176 -15.67 -17.69 -10.69
C GLU A 176 -16.25 -17.34 -9.32
N LYS A 177 -17.12 -16.32 -9.26
CA LYS A 177 -17.73 -15.85 -8.00
C LYS A 177 -18.37 -16.96 -7.15
N ASP A 178 -18.98 -17.96 -7.79
CA ASP A 178 -19.64 -19.09 -7.10
C ASP A 178 -18.60 -20.11 -6.59
N ILE A 179 -17.57 -20.33 -7.38
CA ILE A 179 -16.49 -21.28 -7.06
C ILE A 179 -15.69 -20.75 -5.88
N VAL A 180 -15.25 -19.50 -5.95
CA VAL A 180 -14.42 -18.89 -4.89
C VAL A 180 -15.19 -18.72 -3.59
N LEU A 181 -16.48 -18.41 -3.65
CA LEU A 181 -17.32 -18.34 -2.46
C LEU A 181 -17.43 -19.70 -1.75
N ASP A 182 -17.65 -20.80 -2.50
CA ASP A 182 -17.73 -22.15 -1.94
C ASP A 182 -16.37 -22.58 -1.35
N VAL A 183 -15.26 -22.36 -2.06
CA VAL A 183 -13.92 -22.70 -1.57
C VAL A 183 -13.61 -21.89 -0.33
N THR A 184 -13.84 -20.57 -0.33
CA THR A 184 -13.56 -19.69 0.82
C THR A 184 -14.34 -20.11 2.06
N ARG A 185 -15.62 -20.47 1.93
CA ARG A 185 -16.42 -20.99 3.04
C ARG A 185 -15.86 -22.29 3.62
N ARG A 186 -15.32 -23.17 2.77
CA ARG A 186 -14.64 -24.40 3.21
C ARG A 186 -13.34 -24.08 3.94
N VAL A 187 -12.53 -23.15 3.41
CA VAL A 187 -11.33 -22.67 4.11
C VAL A 187 -11.69 -22.12 5.49
N ALA A 188 -12.71 -21.26 5.56
CA ALA A 188 -13.20 -20.71 6.82
C ALA A 188 -13.60 -21.82 7.80
N SER A 189 -14.41 -22.79 7.36
CA SER A 189 -14.82 -23.91 8.21
C SER A 189 -13.66 -24.75 8.74
N ILE A 190 -12.60 -24.92 7.94
CA ILE A 190 -11.38 -25.65 8.37
C ILE A 190 -10.62 -24.84 9.42
N LEU A 191 -10.44 -23.54 9.19
CA LEU A 191 -9.69 -22.66 10.10
C LEU A 191 -10.45 -22.42 11.41
N ASP A 192 -11.77 -22.20 11.38
CA ASP A 192 -12.64 -22.01 12.55
C ASP A 192 -12.59 -23.21 13.52
N SER A 193 -12.33 -24.41 13.01
CA SER A 193 -12.16 -25.59 13.85
C SER A 193 -10.89 -25.56 14.71
N ARG A 194 -9.97 -24.63 14.46
CA ARG A 194 -8.69 -24.52 15.16
C ARG A 194 -8.77 -23.51 16.30
N ARG A 195 -8.25 -23.89 17.46
CA ARG A 195 -8.18 -22.99 18.62
C ARG A 195 -7.28 -21.81 18.35
N GLY A 196 -7.72 -20.63 18.75
CA GLY A 196 -6.92 -19.39 18.64
C GLY A 196 -6.99 -18.72 17.25
N LEU A 197 -7.85 -19.20 16.36
CA LEU A 197 -8.17 -18.51 15.11
C LEU A 197 -9.59 -17.98 15.14
N ASP A 198 -9.78 -16.79 14.60
CA ASP A 198 -11.06 -16.18 14.26
C ASP A 198 -11.07 -15.91 12.75
N VAL A 199 -12.18 -16.20 12.07
CA VAL A 199 -12.24 -16.09 10.62
C VAL A 199 -13.35 -15.15 10.19
N VAL A 200 -12.97 -14.11 9.46
CA VAL A 200 -13.89 -13.11 8.91
C VAL A 200 -13.91 -13.21 7.40
N LEU A 201 -15.10 -13.23 6.80
CA LEU A 201 -15.28 -13.19 5.35
C LEU A 201 -15.66 -11.78 4.91
N THR A 202 -15.06 -11.27 3.82
CA THR A 202 -15.47 -9.97 3.23
C THR A 202 -16.85 -10.04 2.60
N ARG A 203 -17.26 -11.21 2.14
CA ARG A 203 -18.63 -11.56 1.77
C ARG A 203 -18.93 -13.04 2.07
N ASP A 204 -20.12 -13.30 2.51
CA ASP A 204 -20.61 -14.66 2.80
C ASP A 204 -21.73 -15.12 1.85
N SER A 205 -22.13 -14.26 0.93
CA SER A 205 -23.23 -14.49 -0.02
C SER A 205 -22.90 -13.89 -1.40
N ASP A 206 -23.81 -14.03 -2.37
CA ASP A 206 -23.61 -13.50 -3.73
C ASP A 206 -23.97 -12.00 -3.80
N TRP A 207 -23.10 -11.15 -3.31
CA TRP A 207 -23.11 -9.70 -3.48
C TRP A 207 -21.69 -9.21 -3.77
N TYR A 208 -21.54 -8.00 -4.32
CA TYR A 208 -20.27 -7.43 -4.71
C TYR A 208 -19.82 -6.35 -3.72
N PRO A 209 -18.82 -6.61 -2.85
CA PRO A 209 -18.10 -5.55 -2.15
C PRO A 209 -17.06 -4.93 -3.09
N GLY A 210 -17.00 -3.59 -3.14
CA GLY A 210 -15.93 -2.89 -3.87
C GLY A 210 -14.54 -3.23 -3.33
N LEU A 211 -13.50 -3.06 -4.15
CA LEU A 211 -12.12 -3.43 -3.75
C LEU A 211 -11.68 -2.69 -2.48
N ASN A 212 -12.05 -1.41 -2.35
CA ASN A 212 -11.77 -0.63 -1.14
C ASN A 212 -12.59 -1.11 0.07
N ASP A 213 -13.82 -1.56 -0.15
CA ASP A 213 -14.68 -2.07 0.94
C ASP A 213 -14.14 -3.38 1.52
N ARG A 214 -13.53 -4.24 0.67
CA ARG A 214 -12.84 -5.47 1.11
C ARG A 214 -11.68 -5.16 2.06
N VAL A 215 -10.85 -4.18 1.68
CA VAL A 215 -9.74 -3.70 2.52
C VAL A 215 -10.28 -3.07 3.81
N ALA A 216 -11.33 -2.25 3.72
CA ALA A 216 -11.94 -1.62 4.89
C ALA A 216 -12.55 -2.66 5.85
N ALA A 217 -13.19 -3.70 5.33
CA ALA A 217 -13.71 -4.80 6.13
C ALA A 217 -12.60 -5.56 6.87
N ALA A 218 -11.47 -5.80 6.19
CA ALA A 218 -10.32 -6.45 6.82
C ALA A 218 -9.72 -5.61 7.96
N MET A 219 -9.62 -4.29 7.76
CA MET A 219 -9.15 -3.36 8.79
C MET A 219 -10.14 -3.23 9.95
N ALA A 220 -11.45 -3.18 9.67
CA ALA A 220 -12.49 -3.10 10.70
C ALA A 220 -12.58 -4.37 11.56
N ALA A 221 -12.14 -5.50 11.03
CA ALA A 221 -12.04 -6.77 11.75
C ALA A 221 -10.76 -6.90 12.59
N ASP A 222 -9.89 -5.87 12.61
CA ASP A 222 -8.53 -5.96 13.19
C ASP A 222 -7.77 -7.20 12.67
N GLY A 223 -7.87 -7.45 11.34
CA GLY A 223 -7.30 -8.63 10.72
C GLY A 223 -5.78 -8.71 10.86
N ASP A 224 -5.28 -9.87 11.26
CA ASP A 224 -3.85 -10.16 11.33
C ASP A 224 -3.31 -10.68 9.99
N LEU A 225 -4.21 -11.18 9.12
CA LEU A 225 -3.89 -11.80 7.85
C LEU A 225 -5.04 -11.63 6.86
N PHE A 226 -4.72 -11.35 5.59
CA PHE A 226 -5.71 -11.21 4.52
C PHE A 226 -5.38 -12.14 3.34
N VAL A 227 -6.36 -12.96 2.93
CA VAL A 227 -6.21 -13.86 1.77
C VAL A 227 -7.39 -13.69 0.82
N SER A 228 -7.14 -13.13 -0.37
CA SER A 228 -8.11 -13.07 -1.45
C SER A 228 -8.03 -14.32 -2.33
N ILE A 229 -9.20 -14.89 -2.66
CA ILE A 229 -9.31 -16.19 -3.35
C ILE A 229 -9.99 -15.98 -4.69
N HIS A 230 -9.32 -16.40 -5.77
CA HIS A 230 -9.68 -16.22 -7.17
C HIS A 230 -9.52 -17.50 -7.99
N CYS A 231 -10.01 -17.50 -9.24
CA CYS A 231 -9.80 -18.52 -10.25
C CYS A 231 -9.34 -17.89 -11.55
N ASN A 232 -8.19 -18.29 -12.04
CA ASN A 232 -7.57 -17.73 -13.22
C ASN A 232 -8.20 -18.23 -14.55
N THR A 233 -7.92 -17.49 -15.61
CA THR A 233 -8.16 -17.90 -17.00
C THR A 233 -6.96 -17.54 -17.86
N HIS A 234 -6.70 -18.36 -18.88
CA HIS A 234 -5.65 -18.09 -19.85
C HIS A 234 -6.13 -18.42 -21.27
N ARG A 235 -5.59 -17.71 -22.29
CA ARG A 235 -5.94 -17.95 -23.71
C ARG A 235 -5.53 -19.35 -24.17
N GLN A 236 -4.42 -19.87 -23.67
CA GLN A 236 -3.95 -21.22 -23.93
C GLN A 236 -4.50 -22.16 -22.85
N ALA A 237 -5.31 -23.12 -23.24
CA ALA A 237 -5.93 -24.09 -22.34
C ALA A 237 -4.93 -25.09 -21.72
N SER A 238 -3.68 -25.10 -22.18
CA SER A 238 -2.58 -25.89 -21.59
C SER A 238 -1.95 -25.27 -20.35
N VAL A 239 -2.24 -24.00 -20.06
CA VAL A 239 -1.76 -23.32 -18.85
C VAL A 239 -2.58 -23.80 -17.67
N ASP A 240 -1.92 -24.25 -16.62
CA ASP A 240 -2.51 -24.87 -15.44
C ASP A 240 -1.76 -24.51 -14.15
N GLY A 241 -2.36 -24.85 -13.01
CA GLY A 241 -1.74 -24.82 -11.69
C GLY A 241 -2.03 -23.56 -10.89
N MET A 242 -1.83 -23.67 -9.58
CA MET A 242 -2.03 -22.60 -8.62
C MET A 242 -0.94 -21.54 -8.76
N GLU A 243 -1.30 -20.27 -8.67
CA GLU A 243 -0.39 -19.13 -8.52
C GLU A 243 -0.78 -18.34 -7.28
N VAL A 244 0.20 -17.76 -6.60
CA VAL A 244 -0.04 -16.89 -5.46
C VAL A 244 0.66 -15.57 -5.68
N TYR A 245 -0.04 -14.49 -5.39
CA TYR A 245 0.43 -13.13 -5.59
C TYR A 245 0.48 -12.36 -4.28
N PHE A 246 1.48 -11.50 -4.15
CA PHE A 246 1.53 -10.49 -3.10
C PHE A 246 1.73 -9.10 -3.70
N LEU A 247 1.51 -8.06 -2.91
CA LEU A 247 1.59 -6.68 -3.38
C LEU A 247 2.99 -6.31 -3.87
N SER A 248 3.06 -5.61 -5.00
CA SER A 248 4.24 -4.87 -5.44
C SER A 248 3.98 -3.38 -5.48
N LEU A 249 4.94 -2.60 -5.00
CA LEU A 249 4.92 -1.14 -5.08
C LEU A 249 5.65 -0.62 -6.34
N GLN A 250 6.49 -1.45 -6.97
CA GLN A 250 7.38 -1.04 -8.05
C GLN A 250 6.97 -1.55 -9.46
N GLY A 251 6.02 -2.47 -9.53
CA GLY A 251 5.58 -3.08 -10.79
C GLY A 251 5.35 -4.59 -10.66
N ALA A 252 4.87 -5.22 -11.71
CA ALA A 252 4.60 -6.65 -11.72
C ALA A 252 5.85 -7.49 -12.00
N THR A 253 5.84 -8.74 -11.58
CA THR A 253 6.93 -9.72 -11.83
C THR A 253 7.12 -9.95 -13.34
N ASP A 254 6.03 -10.03 -14.08
CA ASP A 254 6.00 -10.25 -15.53
C ASP A 254 4.71 -9.66 -16.13
N HIS A 255 4.61 -9.74 -17.45
CA HIS A 255 3.47 -9.19 -18.19
C HIS A 255 2.13 -9.89 -17.84
N GLU A 256 2.15 -11.21 -17.60
CA GLU A 256 0.95 -11.95 -17.19
C GLU A 256 0.42 -11.45 -15.84
N ALA A 257 1.34 -11.21 -14.87
CA ALA A 257 0.98 -10.67 -13.56
C ALA A 257 0.44 -9.22 -13.65
N GLN A 258 0.95 -8.42 -14.59
CA GLN A 258 0.42 -7.07 -14.84
C GLN A 258 -0.98 -7.13 -15.45
N GLU A 259 -1.18 -7.95 -16.50
CA GLU A 259 -2.49 -8.11 -17.13
C GLU A 259 -3.55 -8.62 -16.15
N LEU A 260 -3.17 -9.55 -15.27
CA LEU A 260 -4.07 -10.05 -14.24
C LEU A 260 -4.43 -8.95 -13.23
N ALA A 261 -3.45 -8.22 -12.72
CA ALA A 261 -3.72 -7.12 -11.79
C ALA A 261 -4.58 -6.02 -12.41
N ASP A 262 -4.36 -5.68 -13.67
CA ASP A 262 -5.16 -4.69 -14.39
C ASP A 262 -6.62 -5.19 -14.56
N LYS A 263 -6.81 -6.47 -14.83
CA LYS A 263 -8.13 -7.10 -14.94
C LYS A 263 -8.87 -7.09 -13.62
N GLU A 264 -8.23 -7.53 -12.54
CA GLU A 264 -8.85 -7.60 -11.20
C GLU A 264 -9.11 -6.20 -10.63
N ASN A 265 -8.23 -5.24 -10.87
CA ASN A 265 -8.44 -3.84 -10.47
C ASN A 265 -9.58 -3.16 -11.25
N ALA A 266 -9.90 -3.65 -12.46
CA ALA A 266 -11.01 -3.11 -13.26
C ALA A 266 -12.39 -3.60 -12.78
N ALA A 267 -12.48 -4.53 -11.84
CA ALA A 267 -13.74 -5.07 -11.33
C ALA A 267 -14.67 -3.98 -10.74
N ASP A 268 -14.13 -2.95 -10.10
CA ASP A 268 -14.90 -1.82 -9.60
C ASP A 268 -15.60 -1.00 -10.72
N LEU A 269 -15.13 -1.09 -11.96
CA LEU A 269 -15.78 -0.43 -13.11
C LEU A 269 -17.07 -1.16 -13.55
N VAL A 270 -17.20 -2.45 -13.24
CA VAL A 270 -18.39 -3.27 -13.54
C VAL A 270 -19.49 -3.07 -12.49
N GLY A 271 -19.12 -2.75 -11.27
CA GLY A 271 -19.99 -2.60 -10.09
C GLY A 271 -20.37 -1.18 -9.74
N LEU A 272 -20.74 -0.29 -10.71
CA LEU A 272 -21.17 1.11 -10.49
C LEU A 272 -20.25 1.88 -9.52
N ALA A 273 -19.38 2.68 -10.09
CA ALA A 273 -18.40 3.52 -9.42
C ALA A 273 -18.96 4.28 -8.21
N ALA A 274 -18.47 3.95 -7.03
CA ALA A 274 -18.30 4.93 -5.98
C ALA A 274 -16.87 5.48 -6.17
N GLU A 275 -16.77 6.72 -6.60
CA GLU A 275 -15.50 7.43 -6.75
C GLU A 275 -14.81 7.55 -5.38
N GLY A 276 -13.83 6.68 -5.16
CA GLY A 276 -12.87 6.79 -4.07
C GLY A 276 -11.48 6.82 -4.67
N THR A 277 -10.96 8.01 -4.94
CA THR A 277 -9.56 8.19 -5.34
C THR A 277 -8.66 7.76 -4.19
N ALA A 278 -8.02 6.59 -4.33
CA ALA A 278 -6.99 6.15 -3.42
C ALA A 278 -5.78 7.08 -3.55
N ASP A 279 -5.55 7.88 -2.54
CA ASP A 279 -4.35 8.69 -2.42
C ASP A 279 -3.18 7.81 -1.92
N ASP A 280 -2.27 7.47 -2.83
CA ASP A 280 -0.94 6.96 -2.49
C ASP A 280 -0.13 8.08 -1.82
N VAL A 281 -0.09 8.09 -0.50
CA VAL A 281 0.75 9.02 0.25
C VAL A 281 2.04 8.31 0.67
N VAL A 282 3.15 8.86 0.22
CA VAL A 282 4.50 8.49 0.62
C VAL A 282 4.66 8.66 2.13
N LEU A 283 4.97 7.58 2.81
CA LEU A 283 5.22 7.52 4.23
C LEU A 283 6.73 7.37 4.52
N SER A 284 7.21 8.07 5.52
CA SER A 284 8.59 8.23 5.97
C SER A 284 9.31 6.90 6.34
N ILE A 285 10.62 6.94 6.56
CA ILE A 285 11.56 5.82 6.78
C ILE A 285 11.08 4.74 7.79
N LEU A 286 10.29 5.09 8.80
CA LEU A 286 9.70 4.11 9.74
C LEU A 286 8.58 3.30 9.07
N MET A 287 7.88 3.89 8.13
CA MET A 287 6.89 3.20 7.30
C MET A 287 7.54 2.32 6.24
N ASP A 288 8.69 2.70 5.71
CA ASP A 288 9.47 1.84 4.80
C ASP A 288 9.89 0.53 5.49
N LEU A 289 10.25 0.58 6.78
CA LEU A 289 10.59 -0.61 7.56
C LEU A 289 9.35 -1.46 7.87
N HIS A 290 8.25 -0.84 8.25
CA HIS A 290 6.98 -1.53 8.50
C HIS A 290 6.44 -2.15 7.20
N MET A 291 6.43 -1.38 6.13
CA MET A 291 6.05 -1.83 4.79
C MET A 291 6.92 -2.98 4.30
N SER A 292 8.23 -2.88 4.47
CA SER A 292 9.17 -3.95 4.11
C SER A 292 8.88 -5.23 4.88
N ARG A 293 8.51 -5.13 6.17
CA ARG A 293 8.09 -6.27 6.98
C ARG A 293 6.79 -6.89 6.46
N ILE A 294 5.76 -6.08 6.21
CA ILE A 294 4.48 -6.57 5.69
C ILE A 294 4.63 -7.25 4.33
N LEU A 295 5.43 -6.68 3.42
CA LEU A 295 5.71 -7.30 2.12
C LEU A 295 6.50 -8.59 2.25
N TYR A 296 7.45 -8.65 3.18
CA TYR A 296 8.19 -9.88 3.49
C TYR A 296 7.26 -10.97 4.03
N GLU A 297 6.40 -10.65 5.00
CA GLU A 297 5.43 -11.59 5.56
C GLU A 297 4.37 -12.01 4.51
N SER A 298 3.93 -11.08 3.66
CA SER A 298 3.03 -11.39 2.53
C SER A 298 3.66 -12.37 1.55
N ARG A 299 4.95 -12.21 1.27
CA ARG A 299 5.68 -13.17 0.45
C ARG A 299 5.79 -14.53 1.14
N ARG A 300 6.14 -14.55 2.44
CA ARG A 300 6.24 -15.77 3.24
C ARG A 300 4.92 -16.54 3.28
N LEU A 301 3.80 -15.83 3.49
CA LEU A 301 2.45 -16.38 3.38
C LEU A 301 2.21 -17.02 2.01
N SER A 302 2.57 -16.30 0.94
CA SER A 302 2.41 -16.80 -0.43
C SER A 302 3.26 -18.05 -0.70
N ASP A 303 4.50 -18.08 -0.19
CA ASP A 303 5.39 -19.24 -0.29
C ASP A 303 4.83 -20.43 0.51
N CYS A 304 4.22 -20.22 1.69
CA CYS A 304 3.59 -21.28 2.49
C CYS A 304 2.36 -21.88 1.79
N ILE A 305 1.48 -21.04 1.22
CA ILE A 305 0.30 -21.53 0.49
C ILE A 305 0.71 -22.33 -0.73
N LEU A 306 1.69 -21.84 -1.50
CA LEU A 306 2.18 -22.55 -2.69
C LEU A 306 2.92 -23.85 -2.32
N GLY A 307 3.64 -23.86 -1.17
CA GLY A 307 4.28 -25.03 -0.61
C GLY A 307 3.29 -26.13 -0.26
N ALA A 308 2.22 -25.80 0.46
CA ALA A 308 1.14 -26.74 0.80
C ALA A 308 0.50 -27.33 -0.47
N ALA A 309 0.31 -26.52 -1.52
CA ALA A 309 -0.22 -27.01 -2.78
C ALA A 309 0.69 -28.06 -3.45
N ASN A 310 2.00 -27.90 -3.40
CA ASN A 310 2.94 -28.91 -3.87
C ASN A 310 2.87 -30.20 -3.08
N ASP A 311 2.76 -30.10 -1.75
CA ASP A 311 2.71 -31.26 -0.84
C ASP A 311 1.43 -32.07 -1.05
N ASP A 312 0.30 -31.40 -1.33
CA ASP A 312 -0.99 -32.02 -1.63
C ASP A 312 -1.11 -32.52 -3.10
N GLY A 313 -0.05 -32.36 -3.91
CA GLY A 313 -0.05 -32.77 -5.31
C GLY A 313 -0.90 -31.89 -6.23
N VAL A 314 -1.30 -30.72 -5.78
CA VAL A 314 -1.91 -29.69 -6.63
C VAL A 314 -0.82 -29.09 -7.51
N ARG A 315 -1.08 -29.00 -8.82
CA ARG A 315 -0.11 -28.36 -9.71
C ARG A 315 0.10 -26.91 -9.31
N THR A 316 1.36 -26.48 -9.26
CA THR A 316 1.72 -25.12 -8.89
C THR A 316 2.57 -24.46 -9.96
N ARG A 317 2.52 -23.16 -10.05
CA ARG A 317 3.42 -22.39 -10.91
C ARG A 317 4.46 -21.65 -10.05
N ARG A 318 4.16 -20.45 -9.58
CA ARG A 318 5.11 -19.68 -8.79
C ARG A 318 4.44 -18.59 -7.98
N VAL A 319 5.14 -18.06 -7.00
CA VAL A 319 4.78 -16.80 -6.34
C VAL A 319 5.20 -15.65 -7.23
N LYS A 320 4.29 -14.72 -7.46
CA LYS A 320 4.48 -13.50 -8.24
C LYS A 320 4.09 -12.27 -7.43
N GLN A 321 4.31 -11.10 -7.98
CA GLN A 321 3.86 -9.84 -7.38
C GLN A 321 3.34 -8.88 -8.44
N ALA A 322 2.31 -8.10 -8.09
CA ALA A 322 1.77 -7.04 -8.92
C ALA A 322 1.00 -6.02 -8.07
N ARG A 323 0.48 -4.96 -8.71
CA ARG A 323 -0.24 -3.87 -8.03
C ARG A 323 -1.73 -4.18 -7.87
N PHE A 324 -2.06 -5.24 -7.13
CA PHE A 324 -3.45 -5.53 -6.80
C PHE A 324 -4.01 -4.52 -5.81
N GLN A 325 -5.14 -3.90 -6.13
CA GLN A 325 -5.77 -2.91 -5.27
C GLN A 325 -6.28 -3.53 -3.96
N VAL A 326 -6.82 -4.72 -4.01
CA VAL A 326 -7.32 -5.46 -2.84
C VAL A 326 -6.22 -5.81 -1.83
N LEU A 327 -4.94 -5.89 -2.26
CA LEU A 327 -3.80 -6.18 -1.38
C LEU A 327 -3.12 -4.92 -0.81
N ARG A 328 -3.68 -3.74 -1.01
CA ARG A 328 -3.04 -2.46 -0.61
C ARG A 328 -3.11 -2.16 0.88
N SER A 329 -3.73 -3.01 1.69
CA SER A 329 -3.64 -2.87 3.15
C SER A 329 -2.20 -3.11 3.60
N LEU A 330 -1.56 -2.07 4.10
CA LEU A 330 -0.23 -2.17 4.70
C LEU A 330 -0.29 -2.46 6.21
N ALA A 331 -1.47 -2.78 6.73
CA ALA A 331 -1.68 -3.10 8.14
C ALA A 331 -1.39 -4.57 8.46
N MET A 332 -1.54 -5.47 7.48
CA MET A 332 -1.40 -6.90 7.67
C MET A 332 -0.79 -7.59 6.44
N PRO A 333 -0.10 -8.75 6.61
CA PRO A 333 0.32 -9.61 5.51
C PRO A 333 -0.86 -10.00 4.63
N SER A 334 -0.68 -9.95 3.31
CA SER A 334 -1.78 -10.18 2.37
C SER A 334 -1.33 -10.96 1.13
N ALA A 335 -2.18 -11.88 0.67
CA ALA A 335 -1.96 -12.67 -0.53
C ALA A 335 -3.24 -12.78 -1.38
N LEU A 336 -3.09 -12.90 -2.72
CA LEU A 336 -4.15 -13.27 -3.63
C LEU A 336 -3.79 -14.64 -4.22
N VAL A 337 -4.70 -15.59 -4.06
CA VAL A 337 -4.54 -16.98 -4.49
C VAL A 337 -5.39 -17.22 -5.73
N GLU A 338 -4.74 -17.47 -6.84
CA GLU A 338 -5.35 -18.04 -8.04
C GLU A 338 -5.35 -19.56 -7.92
N LEU A 339 -6.47 -20.11 -7.50
CA LEU A 339 -6.60 -21.54 -7.15
C LEU A 339 -6.19 -22.48 -8.30
N ALA A 340 -6.63 -22.16 -9.51
CA ALA A 340 -6.41 -22.95 -10.72
C ALA A 340 -7.00 -22.22 -11.94
N TYR A 341 -6.74 -22.73 -13.15
CA TYR A 341 -7.23 -22.11 -14.39
C TYR A 341 -8.55 -22.73 -14.88
N LEU A 342 -9.63 -21.95 -14.87
CA LEU A 342 -10.95 -22.40 -15.33
C LEU A 342 -10.97 -22.81 -16.83
N THR A 343 -9.99 -22.34 -17.60
CA THR A 343 -9.80 -22.68 -19.01
C THR A 343 -9.12 -24.02 -19.23
N ASN A 344 -8.30 -24.50 -18.28
CA ASN A 344 -7.64 -25.79 -18.35
C ASN A 344 -8.63 -26.92 -17.97
N PRO A 345 -8.70 -28.06 -18.69
CA PRO A 345 -9.65 -29.11 -18.38
C PRO A 345 -9.44 -29.81 -17.04
N ASP A 346 -8.18 -30.03 -16.64
CA ASP A 346 -7.85 -30.71 -15.38
C ASP A 346 -8.09 -29.78 -14.18
N ASP A 347 -7.59 -28.56 -14.25
CA ASP A 347 -7.83 -27.51 -13.26
C ASP A 347 -9.34 -27.24 -13.08
N ARG A 348 -10.07 -27.16 -14.19
CA ARG A 348 -11.54 -26.99 -14.14
C ARG A 348 -12.21 -28.15 -13.40
N ARG A 349 -11.70 -29.38 -13.50
CA ARG A 349 -12.26 -30.52 -12.74
C ARG A 349 -12.05 -30.29 -11.23
N LEU A 350 -10.89 -29.78 -10.79
CA LEU A 350 -10.67 -29.37 -9.40
C LEU A 350 -11.65 -28.25 -8.98
N LEU A 351 -11.80 -27.22 -9.81
CA LEU A 351 -12.66 -26.07 -9.48
C LEU A 351 -14.16 -26.39 -9.47
N THR A 352 -14.62 -27.42 -10.21
CA THR A 352 -16.05 -27.67 -10.44
C THR A 352 -16.61 -28.89 -9.72
N THR A 353 -15.77 -29.76 -9.16
CA THR A 353 -16.20 -30.90 -8.33
C THR A 353 -16.14 -30.60 -6.85
N THR A 354 -17.04 -31.20 -6.06
CA THR A 354 -17.04 -31.05 -4.59
C THR A 354 -15.72 -31.49 -3.98
N ALA A 355 -15.19 -32.64 -4.42
CA ALA A 355 -13.91 -33.16 -3.94
C ALA A 355 -12.74 -32.24 -4.29
N GLY A 356 -12.68 -31.74 -5.53
CA GLY A 356 -11.61 -30.82 -5.93
C GLY A 356 -11.63 -29.50 -5.18
N ARG A 357 -12.82 -28.91 -4.96
CA ARG A 357 -12.95 -27.70 -4.12
C ARG A 357 -12.55 -27.94 -2.67
N GLN A 358 -12.83 -29.14 -2.17
CA GLN A 358 -12.42 -29.53 -0.81
C GLN A 358 -10.89 -29.64 -0.74
N THR A 359 -10.24 -30.29 -1.69
CA THR A 359 -8.77 -30.36 -1.78
C THR A 359 -8.16 -28.96 -1.84
N LEU A 360 -8.66 -28.07 -2.73
CA LEU A 360 -8.17 -26.69 -2.81
C LEU A 360 -8.33 -25.91 -1.51
N ALA A 361 -9.45 -26.12 -0.79
CA ALA A 361 -9.69 -25.49 0.49
C ALA A 361 -8.74 -26.00 1.58
N GLU A 362 -8.51 -27.30 1.64
CA GLU A 362 -7.56 -27.94 2.56
C GLU A 362 -6.15 -27.42 2.32
N THR A 363 -5.74 -27.34 1.07
CA THR A 363 -4.45 -26.81 0.64
C THR A 363 -4.25 -25.36 1.09
N VAL A 364 -5.22 -24.48 0.81
CA VAL A 364 -5.12 -23.06 1.21
C VAL A 364 -5.09 -22.93 2.73
N ALA A 365 -5.96 -23.67 3.44
CA ALA A 365 -5.99 -23.67 4.90
C ALA A 365 -4.68 -24.19 5.50
N ALA A 366 -4.10 -25.27 4.94
CA ALA A 366 -2.80 -25.79 5.37
C ALA A 366 -1.68 -24.78 5.18
N GLY A 367 -1.66 -24.05 4.07
CA GLY A 367 -0.69 -22.99 3.82
C GLY A 367 -0.81 -21.82 4.79
N ILE A 368 -2.04 -21.38 5.11
CA ILE A 368 -2.29 -20.34 6.12
C ILE A 368 -1.81 -20.82 7.50
N VAL A 369 -2.15 -22.03 7.89
CA VAL A 369 -1.71 -22.61 9.16
C VAL A 369 -0.19 -22.74 9.22
N GLY A 370 0.43 -23.26 8.17
CA GLY A 370 1.88 -23.36 8.09
C GLY A 370 2.58 -22.00 8.21
N PHE A 371 1.98 -20.93 7.69
CA PHE A 371 2.46 -19.57 7.90
C PHE A 371 2.37 -19.14 9.36
N LEU A 372 1.23 -19.39 10.02
CA LEU A 372 0.97 -19.00 11.42
C LEU A 372 1.80 -19.82 12.42
N GLU A 373 2.01 -21.12 12.16
CA GLU A 373 2.79 -22.02 13.02
C GLU A 373 4.30 -21.86 12.86
N THR A 374 4.74 -21.27 11.74
CA THR A 374 6.17 -20.95 11.58
C THR A 374 6.45 -19.74 12.48
N GLU A 375 7.16 -19.97 13.59
CA GLU A 375 7.57 -18.89 14.50
C GLU A 375 8.09 -17.70 13.71
N GLU A 376 7.63 -16.50 14.07
CA GLU A 376 8.25 -15.25 13.64
C GLU A 376 9.76 -15.45 13.81
N LEU A 377 10.52 -15.20 12.75
CA LEU A 377 11.96 -15.00 12.92
C LEU A 377 12.09 -14.05 14.11
N PRO A 378 12.77 -14.43 15.18
CA PRO A 378 12.83 -13.61 16.36
C PRO A 378 13.14 -12.20 15.92
N THR A 379 12.49 -11.22 16.52
CA THR A 379 12.76 -9.78 16.38
C THR A 379 14.18 -9.53 16.86
N VAL A 380 15.15 -10.13 16.20
CA VAL A 380 16.57 -9.91 16.38
C VAL A 380 17.00 -8.90 15.32
N MET A 381 16.48 -7.69 15.45
CA MET A 381 17.36 -6.55 15.27
C MET A 381 18.22 -6.37 16.55
N ALA A 382 18.61 -7.47 17.21
CA ALA A 382 19.76 -7.50 18.08
C ALA A 382 20.97 -7.71 17.15
N ALA A 383 21.66 -6.60 16.80
CA ALA A 383 23.02 -6.55 16.32
C ALA A 383 23.55 -7.88 15.72
N ALA A 384 23.03 -8.29 14.57
CA ALA A 384 23.68 -9.32 13.78
C ALA A 384 25.09 -8.81 13.50
N THR A 385 26.11 -9.48 14.05
CA THR A 385 27.51 -9.21 13.71
C THR A 385 27.68 -9.54 12.24
N TRP A 386 27.86 -8.50 11.44
CA TRP A 386 28.10 -8.66 10.00
C TRP A 386 29.58 -8.99 9.78
N SER A 387 29.86 -10.18 9.30
CA SER A 387 31.21 -10.59 8.97
C SER A 387 31.59 -10.13 7.56
N ARG A 388 32.69 -9.44 7.44
CA ARG A 388 33.17 -8.83 6.17
C ARG A 388 33.74 -9.79 5.14
N HIS A 389 33.60 -11.11 5.26
CA HIS A 389 34.51 -11.99 4.58
C HIS A 389 33.88 -13.03 3.66
N TYR A 390 32.59 -12.85 3.26
CA TYR A 390 32.02 -13.76 2.30
C TYR A 390 32.48 -13.41 0.88
N LYS A 391 33.19 -14.31 0.25
CA LYS A 391 33.58 -14.20 -1.15
C LYS A 391 32.49 -14.83 -2.03
N VAL A 392 31.81 -14.02 -2.84
CA VAL A 392 30.76 -14.46 -3.77
C VAL A 392 31.31 -15.54 -4.69
N ARG A 393 30.59 -16.65 -4.78
CA ARG A 393 30.95 -17.80 -5.65
C ARG A 393 30.20 -17.68 -6.98
N HIS A 394 30.69 -18.42 -7.97
CA HIS A 394 29.97 -18.52 -9.24
C HIS A 394 28.58 -19.14 -9.02
N GLY A 395 27.52 -18.46 -9.50
CA GLY A 395 26.12 -18.86 -9.29
C GLY A 395 25.44 -18.29 -8.04
N ASP A 396 26.16 -17.60 -7.14
CA ASP A 396 25.55 -16.89 -6.04
C ASP A 396 24.78 -15.68 -6.55
N THR A 397 23.63 -15.44 -5.92
CA THR A 397 22.82 -14.24 -6.06
C THR A 397 22.58 -13.64 -4.68
N LEU A 398 22.26 -12.34 -4.58
CA LEU A 398 21.88 -11.75 -3.29
C LEU A 398 20.72 -12.50 -2.66
N TRP A 399 19.81 -13.02 -3.49
CA TRP A 399 18.68 -13.83 -3.04
C TRP A 399 19.13 -15.17 -2.40
N SER A 400 20.03 -15.94 -3.07
CA SER A 400 20.52 -17.20 -2.51
C SER A 400 21.33 -16.98 -1.23
N LEU A 401 22.05 -15.86 -1.16
CA LEU A 401 22.84 -15.48 0.00
C LEU A 401 21.96 -15.04 1.16
N SER A 402 20.89 -14.25 0.89
CA SER A 402 19.96 -13.83 1.93
C SER A 402 19.28 -15.01 2.61
N ARG A 403 18.84 -16.00 1.84
CA ARG A 403 18.26 -17.25 2.39
C ARG A 403 19.27 -18.05 3.22
N ARG A 404 20.50 -18.20 2.71
CA ARG A 404 21.55 -18.97 3.41
C ARG A 404 21.97 -18.34 4.72
N HIS A 405 21.89 -17.02 4.84
CA HIS A 405 22.38 -16.26 5.99
C HIS A 405 21.24 -15.67 6.85
N GLY A 406 19.96 -16.05 6.60
CA GLY A 406 18.82 -15.60 7.40
C GLY A 406 18.64 -14.08 7.39
N THR A 407 18.84 -13.43 6.24
CA THR A 407 18.73 -11.98 6.08
C THR A 407 17.96 -11.65 4.79
N THR A 408 17.74 -10.36 4.51
CA THR A 408 17.07 -9.94 3.28
C THR A 408 18.06 -9.46 2.20
N VAL A 409 17.65 -9.51 0.93
CA VAL A 409 18.42 -8.92 -0.19
C VAL A 409 18.65 -7.42 0.06
N THR A 410 17.67 -6.75 0.60
CA THR A 410 17.72 -5.32 0.94
C THR A 410 18.79 -5.05 1.99
N ASP A 411 18.85 -5.86 3.06
CA ASP A 411 19.84 -5.71 4.12
C ASP A 411 21.25 -5.96 3.59
N ILE A 412 21.45 -7.03 2.80
CA ILE A 412 22.76 -7.29 2.18
C ILE A 412 23.17 -6.12 1.29
N ARG A 413 22.24 -5.60 0.49
CA ARG A 413 22.48 -4.47 -0.42
C ARG A 413 22.85 -3.20 0.35
N SER A 414 22.06 -2.84 1.34
CA SER A 414 22.25 -1.61 2.16
C SER A 414 23.55 -1.70 2.94
N HIS A 415 23.81 -2.82 3.62
CA HIS A 415 24.99 -2.99 4.44
C HIS A 415 26.30 -3.01 3.63
N ASN A 416 26.23 -3.46 2.38
CA ASN A 416 27.37 -3.51 1.45
C ASN A 416 27.42 -2.32 0.48
N ASN A 417 26.52 -1.32 0.61
CA ASN A 417 26.43 -0.15 -0.27
C ASN A 417 26.30 -0.52 -1.76
N LEU A 418 25.56 -1.60 -2.08
CA LEU A 418 25.39 -2.05 -3.46
C LEU A 418 24.30 -1.23 -4.15
N ARG A 419 24.57 -0.78 -5.38
CA ARG A 419 23.64 0.00 -6.19
C ARG A 419 22.63 -0.85 -6.96
N SER A 420 22.80 -2.18 -7.00
CA SER A 420 21.91 -3.12 -7.68
C SER A 420 22.03 -4.51 -7.04
N ASP A 421 21.10 -5.41 -7.38
CA ASP A 421 21.10 -6.79 -6.87
C ASP A 421 22.12 -7.70 -7.59
N ARG A 422 22.89 -7.16 -8.53
CA ARG A 422 23.94 -7.90 -9.25
C ARG A 422 25.22 -7.97 -8.42
N VAL A 423 25.69 -9.17 -8.22
CA VAL A 423 26.99 -9.46 -7.60
C VAL A 423 27.86 -10.26 -8.56
N GLN A 424 29.16 -10.13 -8.43
CA GLN A 424 30.13 -10.82 -9.28
C GLN A 424 30.88 -11.88 -8.47
N ALA A 425 31.16 -13.01 -9.09
CA ALA A 425 32.03 -14.03 -8.48
C ALA A 425 33.39 -13.42 -8.12
N GLY A 426 33.83 -13.66 -6.89
CA GLY A 426 35.02 -13.05 -6.33
C GLY A 426 34.84 -11.76 -5.56
N GLN A 427 33.69 -11.12 -5.65
CA GLN A 427 33.30 -9.94 -4.85
C GLN A 427 33.21 -10.32 -3.37
N TYR A 428 33.64 -9.43 -2.45
CA TYR A 428 33.47 -9.63 -1.02
C TYR A 428 32.24 -8.88 -0.51
N LEU A 429 31.43 -9.60 0.29
CA LEU A 429 30.25 -9.06 0.94
C LEU A 429 30.35 -9.23 2.46
N SER A 430 29.87 -8.26 3.19
CA SER A 430 29.46 -8.42 4.57
C SER A 430 28.14 -9.17 4.61
N LEU A 431 28.11 -10.29 5.32
CA LEU A 431 26.90 -11.07 5.57
C LEU A 431 26.73 -11.30 7.08
N PRO A 432 25.51 -11.41 7.59
CA PRO A 432 25.30 -11.68 9.00
C PRO A 432 25.85 -13.07 9.35
N GLU A 433 26.51 -13.18 10.50
CA GLU A 433 26.90 -14.45 11.09
C GLU A 433 25.64 -15.15 11.59
N GLY A 434 24.96 -15.86 10.70
CA GLY A 434 23.77 -16.62 11.00
C GLY A 434 24.08 -18.12 11.11
N ARG A 435 23.36 -18.79 12.01
CA ARG A 435 23.34 -20.24 12.10
C ARG A 435 22.97 -20.82 10.74
N PRO A 436 23.66 -21.83 10.21
CA PRO A 436 23.22 -22.50 9.00
C PRO A 436 21.82 -23.07 9.28
N ALA A 437 20.89 -22.85 8.33
CA ALA A 437 19.59 -23.52 8.35
C ALA A 437 19.82 -25.04 8.34
N PRO A 438 19.01 -25.79 9.10
CA PRO A 438 19.10 -27.25 9.14
C PRO A 438 18.91 -27.90 7.78
#